data_0632646315c73de710681755a4ebd69f
#
_entry.id   0632646315c73de710681755a4ebd69f
#
_cell.length_a   1.000
_cell.length_b   1.000
_cell.length_c   1.000
_cell.angle_alpha   90.00
_cell.angle_beta   90.00
_cell.angle_gamma   90.00
#
_symmetry.space_group_name_H-M   'P 1'
#
loop_
_entity.id
_entity.type
_entity.pdbx_description
1 polymer ?
#
loop_
_entity_poly.entity_id
_entity_poly.type
_entity_poly.pdbx_seq_one_letter_code
_entity_poly.pdbx_strand_id
1 'polypeptide(L)'
;MRTPVQLKLDRLRQRVAGNAVARAHILDLVIALLSRRSKMFSPGWGDETFLEQLHGQVSPADVPGTVSLSWDSAIEHTETVHRDGSFPSPLARLPMEARVVHLRAWTRESNRSACVILAGSHDEGYRVRERVFGGLVARGVDLYFLENPFYGGRRIPGGIPAIKVSDQALMALGMVLEARALLWFLRNQYEKLAVAGYSMGGHMAAITGAVTPYPLACAALATGASASSIYTRGLMSWCIDYDGLAGKAGHRSAAQQRLHRFFDAADITNYPPPLRADASMVLGCTRDGYVLRSETERLHRHWAGSTLRWLNAGHFSALVTSRRALCDCIHDTLQKL
;
A
#
# COMPACT_ATOMS: atom_id res chain seq x y z
N MET A 1 -35.04 19.17 -0.69
CA MET A 1 -34.20 20.09 -1.50
C MET A 1 -32.74 19.68 -1.39
N ARG A 2 -32.00 19.55 -2.51
CA ARG A 2 -30.56 19.26 -2.47
C ARG A 2 -29.79 20.52 -2.10
N THR A 3 -28.81 20.43 -1.23
CA THR A 3 -27.98 21.57 -0.84
C THR A 3 -27.13 22.07 -2.02
N PRO A 4 -26.70 23.36 -2.03
CA PRO A 4 -25.81 23.88 -3.08
C PRO A 4 -24.51 23.06 -3.24
N VAL A 5 -24.03 22.47 -2.17
CA VAL A 5 -22.86 21.55 -2.17
C VAL A 5 -23.20 20.26 -2.91
N GLN A 6 -24.36 19.67 -2.64
CA GLN A 6 -24.83 18.47 -3.36
C GLN A 6 -25.00 18.70 -4.86
N LEU A 7 -25.57 19.85 -5.27
CA LEU A 7 -25.71 20.22 -6.67
C LEU A 7 -24.36 20.43 -7.37
N LYS A 8 -23.39 21.00 -6.66
CA LYS A 8 -22.02 21.17 -7.18
C LYS A 8 -21.28 19.84 -7.33
N LEU A 9 -21.48 18.93 -6.40
CA LEU A 9 -20.96 17.56 -6.44
C LEU A 9 -21.62 16.71 -7.55
N ASP A 10 -22.92 16.85 -7.73
CA ASP A 10 -23.63 16.13 -8.80
C ASP A 10 -23.21 16.63 -10.19
N ARG A 11 -22.97 17.94 -10.37
CA ARG A 11 -22.37 18.50 -11.61
C ARG A 11 -20.93 18.03 -11.84
N LEU A 12 -20.14 17.87 -10.77
CA LEU A 12 -18.80 17.30 -10.85
C LEU A 12 -18.85 15.81 -11.24
N ARG A 13 -19.76 15.03 -10.64
CA ARG A 13 -20.00 13.64 -11.00
C ARG A 13 -20.41 13.48 -12.47
N GLN A 14 -21.24 14.38 -13.00
CA GLN A 14 -21.67 14.37 -14.40
C GLN A 14 -20.56 14.77 -15.39
N ARG A 15 -19.61 15.63 -14.96
CA ARG A 15 -18.49 16.08 -15.80
C ARG A 15 -17.34 15.05 -15.86
N VAL A 16 -17.29 14.13 -14.91
CA VAL A 16 -16.26 13.09 -14.86
C VAL A 16 -16.89 11.80 -15.33
N ALA A 17 -16.88 11.61 -16.65
CA ALA A 17 -17.44 10.44 -17.32
C ALA A 17 -16.65 9.17 -16.93
N GLY A 18 -17.16 8.44 -15.95
CA GLY A 18 -16.72 7.10 -15.59
C GLY A 18 -17.59 6.56 -14.45
N ASN A 19 -18.14 5.36 -14.60
CA ASN A 19 -19.04 4.71 -13.63
C ASN A 19 -18.46 4.61 -12.19
N ALA A 20 -17.14 4.64 -12.03
CA ALA A 20 -16.46 4.55 -10.74
C ALA A 20 -16.63 5.84 -9.92
N VAL A 21 -16.46 7.01 -10.54
CA VAL A 21 -16.54 8.31 -9.85
C VAL A 21 -17.98 8.68 -9.49
N ALA A 22 -18.96 8.26 -10.31
CA ALA A 22 -20.37 8.51 -10.04
C ALA A 22 -20.88 7.90 -8.72
N ARG A 23 -20.25 6.79 -8.27
CA ARG A 23 -20.59 6.08 -7.03
C ARG A 23 -19.65 6.38 -5.87
N ALA A 24 -18.60 7.17 -6.09
CA ALA A 24 -17.59 7.46 -5.08
C ALA A 24 -18.21 8.09 -3.82
N HIS A 25 -17.65 7.73 -2.67
CA HIS A 25 -18.05 8.32 -1.41
C HIS A 25 -17.65 9.81 -1.38
N ILE A 26 -18.46 10.63 -0.70
CA ILE A 26 -18.24 12.09 -0.67
C ILE A 26 -16.87 12.46 -0.12
N LEU A 27 -16.38 11.74 0.89
CA LEU A 27 -15.06 11.98 1.48
C LEU A 27 -13.94 11.75 0.47
N ASP A 28 -14.05 10.73 -0.38
CA ASP A 28 -13.08 10.44 -1.45
C ASP A 28 -13.02 11.59 -2.45
N LEU A 29 -14.19 12.12 -2.85
CA LEU A 29 -14.30 13.28 -3.75
C LEU A 29 -13.67 14.53 -3.13
N VAL A 30 -13.95 14.80 -1.85
CA VAL A 30 -13.42 15.98 -1.14
C VAL A 30 -11.89 15.88 -1.06
N ILE A 31 -11.35 14.73 -0.67
CA ILE A 31 -9.90 14.51 -0.57
C ILE A 31 -9.26 14.66 -1.95
N ALA A 32 -9.82 14.06 -3.00
CA ALA A 32 -9.29 14.18 -4.35
C ALA A 32 -9.27 15.64 -4.84
N LEU A 33 -10.31 16.42 -4.53
CA LEU A 33 -10.36 17.84 -4.88
C LEU A 33 -9.29 18.66 -4.15
N LEU A 34 -9.08 18.41 -2.86
CA LEU A 34 -8.04 19.07 -2.07
C LEU A 34 -6.64 18.69 -2.56
N SER A 35 -6.43 17.43 -2.88
CA SER A 35 -5.15 16.89 -3.36
C SER A 35 -4.83 17.25 -4.81
N ARG A 36 -5.80 17.78 -5.58
CA ARG A 36 -5.61 18.15 -7.00
C ARG A 36 -4.47 19.15 -7.22
N ARG A 37 -4.13 19.92 -6.18
CA ARG A 37 -3.03 20.91 -6.23
C ARG A 37 -1.65 20.29 -6.07
N SER A 38 -1.55 19.04 -5.62
CA SER A 38 -0.26 18.37 -5.33
C SER A 38 0.56 18.07 -6.59
N LYS A 39 -0.10 17.99 -7.77
CA LYS A 39 0.55 17.78 -9.08
C LYS A 39 1.62 16.66 -9.04
N MET A 40 1.21 15.48 -8.65
CA MET A 40 2.11 14.32 -8.63
C MET A 40 2.79 14.14 -9.99
N PHE A 41 4.03 13.73 -9.96
CA PHE A 41 4.88 13.52 -11.13
C PHE A 41 5.19 14.79 -11.93
N SER A 42 5.01 16.00 -11.36
CA SER A 42 5.39 17.25 -12.03
C SER A 42 6.87 17.33 -12.40
N PRO A 43 7.84 16.69 -11.67
CA PRO A 43 9.23 16.65 -12.09
C PRO A 43 9.52 15.61 -13.20
N GLY A 44 8.49 14.93 -13.71
CA GLY A 44 8.60 14.01 -14.84
C GLY A 44 8.89 12.56 -14.46
N TRP A 45 9.47 11.82 -15.39
CA TRP A 45 9.71 10.38 -15.28
C TRP A 45 10.87 10.03 -14.35
N GLY A 46 11.87 10.90 -14.24
CA GLY A 46 13.07 10.65 -13.43
C GLY A 46 14.07 9.74 -14.12
N ASP A 47 14.58 8.74 -13.40
CA ASP A 47 15.56 7.78 -13.92
C ASP A 47 14.89 6.75 -14.83
N GLU A 48 14.87 7.02 -16.13
CA GLU A 48 14.21 6.17 -17.13
C GLU A 48 14.92 4.83 -17.30
N THR A 49 16.24 4.78 -17.17
CA THR A 49 17.01 3.53 -17.22
C THR A 49 16.60 2.59 -16.09
N PHE A 50 16.41 3.14 -14.88
CA PHE A 50 15.91 2.35 -13.77
C PHE A 50 14.48 1.84 -14.04
N LEU A 51 13.60 2.67 -14.60
CA LEU A 51 12.23 2.27 -14.92
C LEU A 51 12.17 1.11 -15.92
N GLU A 52 13.07 1.10 -16.91
CA GLU A 52 13.19 0.02 -17.88
C GLU A 52 13.70 -1.30 -17.27
N GLN A 53 14.58 -1.19 -16.25
CA GLN A 53 15.17 -2.35 -15.57
C GLN A 53 14.30 -2.90 -14.42
N LEU A 54 13.19 -2.25 -14.08
CA LEU A 54 12.38 -2.60 -12.89
C LEU A 54 11.74 -3.98 -12.99
N HIS A 55 11.48 -4.45 -14.22
CA HIS A 55 10.85 -5.76 -14.43
C HIS A 55 11.74 -6.90 -13.97
N GLY A 56 11.19 -7.78 -13.12
CA GLY A 56 11.91 -8.94 -12.60
C GLY A 56 12.85 -8.66 -11.41
N GLN A 57 12.84 -7.45 -10.88
CA GLN A 57 13.66 -7.07 -9.70
C GLN A 57 13.30 -7.84 -8.41
N VAL A 58 12.15 -8.49 -8.37
CA VAL A 58 11.71 -9.28 -7.22
C VAL A 58 11.14 -10.61 -7.71
N SER A 59 11.73 -11.70 -7.25
CA SER A 59 11.30 -13.05 -7.58
C SER A 59 11.03 -13.87 -6.31
N PRO A 60 10.08 -14.83 -6.36
CA PRO A 60 9.92 -15.82 -5.28
C PRO A 60 11.18 -16.65 -5.03
N ALA A 61 12.03 -16.82 -6.05
CA ALA A 61 13.29 -17.56 -5.92
C ALA A 61 14.37 -16.80 -5.10
N ASP A 62 14.22 -15.49 -4.94
CA ASP A 62 15.19 -14.70 -4.19
C ASP A 62 15.02 -14.92 -2.69
N VAL A 63 16.06 -15.36 -2.02
CA VAL A 63 16.09 -15.47 -0.55
C VAL A 63 16.42 -14.09 0.01
N PRO A 64 15.55 -13.52 0.88
CA PRO A 64 15.85 -12.26 1.54
C PRO A 64 17.13 -12.34 2.36
N GLY A 65 17.95 -11.29 2.32
CA GLY A 65 19.12 -11.18 3.18
C GLY A 65 18.73 -11.13 4.67
N THR A 66 19.66 -11.55 5.53
CA THR A 66 19.48 -11.43 6.98
C THR A 66 19.54 -9.95 7.38
N VAL A 67 18.59 -9.48 8.17
CA VAL A 67 18.60 -8.14 8.74
C VAL A 67 19.04 -8.17 10.18
N SER A 68 19.82 -7.17 10.59
CA SER A 68 20.15 -6.91 11.99
C SER A 68 19.27 -5.77 12.49
N LEU A 69 18.32 -6.10 13.34
CA LEU A 69 17.40 -5.12 13.95
C LEU A 69 18.09 -4.48 15.16
N SER A 70 18.13 -3.15 15.14
CA SER A 70 18.46 -2.33 16.30
C SER A 70 17.17 -1.83 16.93
N TRP A 71 17.04 -1.92 18.24
CA TRP A 71 15.85 -1.52 18.97
C TRP A 71 16.17 -0.34 19.89
N ASP A 72 15.28 0.63 19.92
CA ASP A 72 15.27 1.70 20.92
C ASP A 72 14.71 1.19 22.26
N SER A 73 14.77 2.04 23.28
CA SER A 73 14.20 1.72 24.59
C SER A 73 12.71 1.39 24.47
N ALA A 74 12.29 0.33 25.14
CA ALA A 74 10.89 -0.07 25.18
C ALA A 74 10.04 0.92 25.98
N ILE A 75 8.83 1.16 25.52
CA ILE A 75 7.77 1.81 26.30
C ILE A 75 6.79 0.70 26.72
N GLU A 76 6.78 0.39 28.00
CA GLU A 76 5.87 -0.62 28.53
C GLU A 76 4.49 0.00 28.82
N HIS A 77 3.47 -0.65 28.31
CA HIS A 77 2.07 -0.42 28.66
C HIS A 77 1.56 -1.67 29.36
N THR A 78 0.58 -1.62 30.19
CA THR A 78 0.07 -2.66 31.12
C THR A 78 0.20 -4.12 30.63
N GLU A 79 0.03 -4.39 29.34
CA GLU A 79 0.11 -5.72 28.74
C GLU A 79 0.81 -5.75 27.37
N THR A 80 1.28 -4.61 26.88
CA THR A 80 1.90 -4.48 25.57
C THR A 80 3.20 -3.71 25.66
N VAL A 81 4.16 -4.10 24.85
CA VAL A 81 5.46 -3.41 24.72
C VAL A 81 5.50 -2.71 23.36
N HIS A 82 5.75 -1.42 23.39
CA HIS A 82 5.96 -0.64 22.17
C HIS A 82 7.45 -0.32 22.04
N ARG A 83 8.01 -0.60 20.87
CA ARG A 83 9.41 -0.30 20.54
C ARG A 83 9.51 0.30 19.16
N ASP A 84 10.33 1.32 19.03
CA ASP A 84 10.83 1.73 17.73
C ASP A 84 12.11 0.96 17.42
N GLY A 85 12.33 0.68 16.15
CA GLY A 85 13.50 -0.06 15.73
C GLY A 85 13.91 0.32 14.32
N SER A 86 15.09 -0.14 13.94
CA SER A 86 15.63 0.15 12.61
C SER A 86 16.51 -0.98 12.10
N PHE A 87 16.67 -1.04 10.78
CA PHE A 87 17.62 -1.92 10.11
C PHE A 87 18.06 -1.33 8.76
N PRO A 88 19.21 -1.70 8.22
CA PRO A 88 19.62 -1.27 6.89
C PRO A 88 18.68 -1.82 5.81
N SER A 89 18.24 -0.96 4.89
CA SER A 89 17.47 -1.39 3.73
C SER A 89 18.27 -2.32 2.83
N PRO A 90 17.71 -3.44 2.37
CA PRO A 90 18.36 -4.31 1.38
C PRO A 90 18.49 -3.65 0.00
N LEU A 91 17.79 -2.53 -0.24
CA LEU A 91 17.81 -1.80 -1.50
C LEU A 91 18.91 -0.73 -1.51
N ALA A 92 20.11 -1.10 -1.93
CA ALA A 92 21.28 -0.20 -1.97
C ALA A 92 21.11 1.02 -2.90
N ARG A 93 20.14 0.97 -3.84
CA ARG A 93 19.84 2.08 -4.76
C ARG A 93 19.14 3.27 -4.09
N LEU A 94 18.60 3.09 -2.90
CA LEU A 94 18.00 4.20 -2.12
C LEU A 94 19.05 5.27 -1.80
N PRO A 95 18.67 6.57 -1.80
CA PRO A 95 19.52 7.63 -1.26
C PRO A 95 19.92 7.33 0.20
N MET A 96 21.06 7.82 0.63
CA MET A 96 21.63 7.54 1.96
C MET A 96 20.63 7.82 3.09
N GLU A 97 19.88 8.91 2.98
CA GLU A 97 18.86 9.33 3.95
C GLU A 97 17.71 8.33 4.09
N ALA A 98 17.42 7.59 3.01
CA ALA A 98 16.34 6.60 2.97
C ALA A 98 16.82 5.15 3.21
N ARG A 99 18.12 4.91 3.43
CA ARG A 99 18.70 3.55 3.58
C ARG A 99 18.46 2.91 4.94
N VAL A 100 18.08 3.68 5.94
CA VAL A 100 17.70 3.13 7.24
C VAL A 100 16.20 2.94 7.25
N VAL A 101 15.77 1.69 7.39
CA VAL A 101 14.36 1.35 7.57
C VAL A 101 13.99 1.61 9.01
N HIS A 102 12.94 2.37 9.24
CA HIS A 102 12.35 2.57 10.54
C HIS A 102 11.08 1.75 10.67
N LEU A 103 10.87 1.19 11.84
CA LEU A 103 9.67 0.45 12.18
C LEU A 103 9.23 0.71 13.61
N ARG A 104 7.96 0.47 13.87
CA ARG A 104 7.40 0.40 15.22
C ARG A 104 6.80 -0.96 15.45
N ALA A 105 7.14 -1.59 16.56
CA ALA A 105 6.58 -2.86 16.99
C ALA A 105 5.66 -2.66 18.20
N TRP A 106 4.49 -3.28 18.16
CA TRP A 106 3.59 -3.47 19.28
C TRP A 106 3.48 -4.96 19.56
N THR A 107 4.02 -5.40 20.67
CA THR A 107 4.17 -6.81 21.00
C THR A 107 3.58 -7.15 22.37
N ARG A 108 3.25 -8.43 22.54
CA ARG A 108 2.80 -9.01 23.80
C ARG A 108 3.45 -10.38 23.95
N GLU A 109 3.98 -10.69 25.12
CA GLU A 109 4.73 -11.94 25.37
C GLU A 109 3.91 -13.21 25.04
N SER A 110 2.59 -13.16 25.27
CA SER A 110 1.68 -14.28 25.01
C SER A 110 1.36 -14.51 23.52
N ASN A 111 1.67 -13.56 22.63
CA ASN A 111 1.31 -13.66 21.22
C ASN A 111 2.23 -14.64 20.48
N ARG A 112 1.63 -15.43 19.59
CA ARG A 112 2.33 -16.40 18.74
C ARG A 112 2.20 -16.09 17.25
N SER A 113 1.47 -15.06 16.92
CA SER A 113 1.28 -14.59 15.54
C SER A 113 1.77 -13.17 15.39
N ALA A 114 2.27 -12.82 14.21
CA ALA A 114 2.63 -11.44 13.92
C ALA A 114 2.18 -11.00 12.52
N CYS A 115 2.00 -9.70 12.36
CA CYS A 115 1.66 -9.08 11.09
C CYS A 115 2.54 -7.87 10.80
N VAL A 116 3.17 -7.86 9.63
CA VAL A 116 3.86 -6.69 9.09
C VAL A 116 2.84 -5.83 8.34
N ILE A 117 2.67 -4.59 8.79
CA ILE A 117 1.68 -3.64 8.25
C ILE A 117 2.39 -2.59 7.40
N LEU A 118 2.12 -2.59 6.10
CA LEU A 118 2.68 -1.65 5.13
C LEU A 118 1.87 -0.36 5.05
N ALA A 119 2.56 0.76 4.89
CA ALA A 119 1.93 2.07 4.86
C ALA A 119 1.24 2.37 3.52
N GLY A 120 0.12 3.06 3.59
CA GLY A 120 -0.55 3.61 2.43
C GLY A 120 0.17 4.85 1.86
N SER A 121 -0.35 5.38 0.77
CA SER A 121 0.14 6.65 0.22
C SER A 121 -0.13 7.79 1.21
N HIS A 122 0.88 8.61 1.49
CA HIS A 122 0.85 9.72 2.46
C HIS A 122 0.60 9.30 3.94
N ASP A 123 0.72 8.01 4.25
CA ASP A 123 0.64 7.53 5.64
C ASP A 123 2.04 7.60 6.28
N GLU A 124 2.43 8.81 6.68
CA GLU A 124 3.70 9.08 7.32
C GLU A 124 3.66 8.80 8.82
N GLY A 125 4.74 8.23 9.33
CA GLY A 125 4.82 7.72 10.70
C GLY A 125 3.90 6.50 10.86
N TYR A 126 3.30 6.34 12.05
CA TYR A 126 2.58 5.11 12.39
C TYR A 126 1.14 5.34 12.85
N ARG A 127 0.76 6.60 13.18
CA ARG A 127 -0.48 6.95 13.91
C ARG A 127 -1.76 6.42 13.26
N VAL A 128 -1.87 6.45 11.93
CA VAL A 128 -3.07 5.99 11.23
C VAL A 128 -3.19 4.48 11.38
N ARG A 129 -2.12 3.75 11.11
CA ARG A 129 -2.08 2.28 11.19
C ARG A 129 -2.24 1.77 12.62
N GLU A 130 -1.63 2.42 13.61
CA GLU A 130 -1.83 2.14 15.03
C GLU A 130 -3.30 2.27 15.43
N ARG A 131 -3.96 3.35 15.00
CA ARG A 131 -5.38 3.59 15.29
C ARG A 131 -6.30 2.59 14.61
N VAL A 132 -5.94 2.12 13.41
CA VAL A 132 -6.76 1.18 12.64
C VAL A 132 -6.53 -0.26 13.11
N PHE A 133 -5.29 -0.68 13.30
CA PHE A 133 -4.93 -2.09 13.49
C PHE A 133 -4.47 -2.44 14.90
N GLY A 134 -4.20 -1.47 15.78
CA GLY A 134 -3.65 -1.70 17.12
C GLY A 134 -4.48 -2.66 17.99
N GLY A 135 -5.79 -2.75 17.76
CA GLY A 135 -6.67 -3.71 18.44
C GLY A 135 -6.34 -5.19 18.17
N LEU A 136 -5.51 -5.50 17.18
CA LEU A 136 -5.08 -6.87 16.88
C LEU A 136 -4.13 -7.43 17.95
N VAL A 137 -3.38 -6.59 18.66
CA VAL A 137 -2.45 -7.05 19.70
C VAL A 137 -3.19 -7.77 20.82
N ALA A 138 -4.33 -7.24 21.25
CA ALA A 138 -5.20 -7.90 22.24
C ALA A 138 -5.87 -9.19 21.70
N ARG A 139 -5.78 -9.44 20.38
CA ARG A 139 -6.32 -10.63 19.71
C ARG A 139 -5.24 -11.67 19.37
N GLY A 140 -4.05 -11.55 19.97
CA GLY A 140 -2.97 -12.52 19.81
C GLY A 140 -2.03 -12.26 18.62
N VAL A 141 -2.03 -11.04 18.06
CA VAL A 141 -1.23 -10.69 16.88
C VAL A 141 -0.31 -9.51 17.18
N ASP A 142 0.99 -9.74 17.19
CA ASP A 142 1.98 -8.68 17.26
C ASP A 142 2.03 -7.90 15.95
N LEU A 143 2.29 -6.60 16.04
CA LEU A 143 2.24 -5.69 14.91
C LEU A 143 3.60 -5.04 14.67
N TYR A 144 4.01 -5.06 13.40
CA TYR A 144 5.23 -4.40 12.93
C TYR A 144 4.85 -3.40 11.83
N PHE A 145 4.87 -2.11 12.15
CA PHE A 145 4.55 -1.03 11.23
C PHE A 145 5.83 -0.54 10.55
N LEU A 146 6.00 -0.80 9.26
CA LEU A 146 7.13 -0.29 8.50
C LEU A 146 6.89 1.13 8.00
N GLU A 147 7.92 1.98 8.05
CA GLU A 147 7.92 3.29 7.42
C GLU A 147 8.40 3.18 5.97
N ASN A 148 7.66 3.79 5.04
CA ASN A 148 8.03 3.79 3.62
C ASN A 148 9.34 4.56 3.36
N PRO A 149 10.13 4.16 2.35
CA PRO A 149 11.17 5.03 1.83
C PRO A 149 10.64 6.44 1.51
N PHE A 150 11.43 7.47 1.77
CA PHE A 150 11.10 8.90 1.58
C PHE A 150 10.06 9.49 2.52
N TYR A 151 9.53 8.73 3.48
CA TYR A 151 8.56 9.21 4.48
C TYR A 151 9.23 9.41 5.84
N GLY A 152 8.63 10.24 6.69
CA GLY A 152 9.01 10.41 8.08
C GLY A 152 10.50 10.66 8.31
N GLY A 153 11.16 9.77 9.04
CA GLY A 153 12.60 9.81 9.32
C GLY A 153 13.49 9.51 8.10
N ARG A 154 12.90 9.03 7.01
CA ARG A 154 13.60 8.66 5.76
C ARG A 154 13.46 9.72 4.66
N ARG A 155 12.98 10.93 5.00
CA ARG A 155 12.85 12.03 4.05
C ARG A 155 14.21 12.54 3.59
N ILE A 156 14.28 12.91 2.31
CA ILE A 156 15.44 13.61 1.77
C ILE A 156 15.41 15.06 2.27
N PRO A 157 16.55 15.65 2.69
CA PRO A 157 16.63 17.06 3.06
C PRO A 157 16.10 17.97 1.93
N GLY A 158 15.29 18.96 2.30
CA GLY A 158 14.61 19.83 1.32
C GLY A 158 13.16 19.49 1.02
N GLY A 159 12.62 18.46 1.65
CA GLY A 159 11.22 18.02 1.53
C GLY A 159 11.04 16.84 0.59
N ILE A 160 9.80 16.35 0.47
CA ILE A 160 9.46 15.45 -0.62
C ILE A 160 9.45 16.34 -1.87
N PRO A 161 10.42 16.22 -2.80
CA PRO A 161 10.21 16.79 -4.11
C PRO A 161 8.92 16.19 -4.65
N ALA A 162 8.21 16.92 -5.47
CA ALA A 162 7.10 16.34 -6.19
C ALA A 162 7.60 15.02 -6.77
N ILE A 163 7.03 13.89 -6.31
CA ILE A 163 7.54 12.54 -6.57
C ILE A 163 7.65 12.33 -8.08
N LYS A 164 8.82 11.98 -8.58
CA LYS A 164 9.03 11.47 -9.94
C LYS A 164 8.44 10.07 -10.06
N VAL A 165 8.15 9.63 -11.26
CA VAL A 165 7.70 8.24 -11.49
C VAL A 165 8.75 7.24 -10.99
N SER A 166 10.05 7.52 -11.25
CA SER A 166 11.15 6.68 -10.76
C SER A 166 11.24 6.60 -9.24
N ASP A 167 10.94 7.71 -8.53
CA ASP A 167 10.99 7.72 -7.07
C ASP A 167 9.84 6.90 -6.48
N GLN A 168 8.64 6.98 -7.09
CA GLN A 168 7.50 6.13 -6.72
C GLN A 168 7.81 4.64 -6.94
N ALA A 169 8.46 4.30 -8.04
CA ALA A 169 8.88 2.94 -8.35
C ALA A 169 9.95 2.43 -7.37
N LEU A 170 10.93 3.27 -7.04
CA LEU A 170 11.99 2.96 -6.09
C LEU A 170 11.43 2.76 -4.67
N MET A 171 10.47 3.60 -4.27
CA MET A 171 9.74 3.44 -3.00
C MET A 171 8.99 2.10 -2.96
N ALA A 172 8.24 1.78 -4.02
CA ALA A 172 7.48 0.54 -4.10
C ALA A 172 8.37 -0.70 -4.01
N LEU A 173 9.49 -0.70 -4.74
CA LEU A 173 10.49 -1.77 -4.68
C LEU A 173 11.08 -1.90 -3.27
N GLY A 174 11.45 -0.78 -2.64
CA GLY A 174 11.95 -0.74 -1.26
C GLY A 174 10.95 -1.33 -0.28
N MET A 175 9.68 -0.93 -0.35
CA MET A 175 8.62 -1.46 0.52
C MET A 175 8.51 -2.99 0.46
N VAL A 176 8.57 -3.58 -0.74
CA VAL A 176 8.49 -5.04 -0.92
C VAL A 176 9.73 -5.74 -0.37
N LEU A 177 10.93 -5.26 -0.70
CA LEU A 177 12.18 -5.88 -0.27
C LEU A 177 12.38 -5.78 1.25
N GLU A 178 12.07 -4.63 1.83
CA GLU A 178 12.17 -4.37 3.27
C GLU A 178 11.14 -5.21 4.07
N ALA A 179 9.91 -5.32 3.57
CA ALA A 179 8.90 -6.17 4.18
C ALA A 179 9.31 -7.65 4.13
N ARG A 180 9.84 -8.13 3.00
CA ARG A 180 10.36 -9.50 2.88
C ARG A 180 11.51 -9.76 3.83
N ALA A 181 12.44 -8.81 3.97
CA ALA A 181 13.58 -8.94 4.86
C ALA A 181 13.15 -9.02 6.34
N LEU A 182 12.20 -8.17 6.76
CA LEU A 182 11.64 -8.22 8.11
C LEU A 182 10.87 -9.53 8.35
N LEU A 183 10.00 -9.95 7.42
CA LEU A 183 9.26 -11.20 7.51
C LEU A 183 10.21 -12.42 7.60
N TRP A 184 11.31 -12.40 6.83
CA TRP A 184 12.35 -13.43 6.90
C TRP A 184 13.02 -13.49 8.27
N PHE A 185 13.29 -12.35 8.90
CA PHE A 185 13.80 -12.26 10.25
C PHE A 185 12.80 -12.82 11.28
N LEU A 186 11.52 -12.49 11.14
CA LEU A 186 10.45 -12.88 12.07
C LEU A 186 10.02 -14.36 11.96
N ARG A 187 10.30 -15.04 10.85
CA ARG A 187 9.75 -16.38 10.54
C ARG A 187 10.05 -17.48 11.55
N ASN A 188 11.14 -17.34 12.29
CA ASN A 188 11.54 -18.30 13.33
C ASN A 188 11.11 -17.87 14.75
N GLN A 189 10.45 -16.71 14.86
CA GLN A 189 10.03 -16.14 16.16
C GLN A 189 8.52 -16.32 16.39
N TYR A 190 7.75 -16.52 15.31
CA TYR A 190 6.30 -16.64 15.35
C TYR A 190 5.86 -17.92 14.65
N GLU A 191 4.77 -18.51 15.19
CA GLU A 191 4.14 -19.70 14.58
C GLU A 191 3.42 -19.33 13.29
N LYS A 192 2.81 -18.12 13.25
CA LYS A 192 2.04 -17.62 12.10
C LYS A 192 2.46 -16.19 11.78
N LEU A 193 2.71 -15.96 10.50
CA LEU A 193 3.05 -14.62 9.99
C LEU A 193 2.04 -14.14 8.96
N ALA A 194 1.79 -12.84 8.98
CA ALA A 194 1.01 -12.16 7.96
C ALA A 194 1.74 -10.93 7.42
N VAL A 195 1.40 -10.58 6.19
CA VAL A 195 1.64 -9.25 5.63
C VAL A 195 0.30 -8.61 5.30
N ALA A 196 0.14 -7.35 5.65
CA ALA A 196 -1.08 -6.62 5.37
C ALA A 196 -0.79 -5.15 5.04
N GLY A 197 -1.76 -4.50 4.44
CA GLY A 197 -1.71 -3.08 4.21
C GLY A 197 -3.00 -2.57 3.61
N TYR A 198 -3.15 -1.26 3.59
CA TYR A 198 -4.31 -0.57 3.04
C TYR A 198 -3.90 0.27 1.83
N SER A 199 -4.69 0.29 0.76
CA SER A 199 -4.43 1.07 -0.45
C SER A 199 -3.07 0.71 -1.09
N MET A 200 -2.14 1.64 -1.25
CA MET A 200 -0.77 1.37 -1.70
C MET A 200 -0.10 0.30 -0.84
N GLY A 201 -0.24 0.38 0.49
CA GLY A 201 0.25 -0.67 1.40
C GLY A 201 -0.37 -2.03 1.12
N GLY A 202 -1.66 -2.08 0.76
CA GLY A 202 -2.35 -3.31 0.36
C GLY A 202 -1.81 -3.90 -0.95
N HIS A 203 -1.48 -3.04 -1.92
CA HIS A 203 -0.85 -3.45 -3.18
C HIS A 203 0.55 -4.02 -2.95
N MET A 204 1.35 -3.33 -2.13
CA MET A 204 2.70 -3.81 -1.77
C MET A 204 2.65 -5.09 -0.92
N ALA A 205 1.68 -5.21 -0.01
CA ALA A 205 1.46 -6.45 0.75
C ALA A 205 1.10 -7.62 -0.18
N ALA A 206 0.28 -7.37 -1.20
CA ALA A 206 -0.08 -8.37 -2.19
C ALA A 206 1.14 -8.89 -2.97
N ILE A 207 2.00 -7.98 -3.46
CA ILE A 207 3.25 -8.36 -4.14
C ILE A 207 4.16 -9.11 -3.15
N THR A 208 4.34 -8.60 -1.93
CA THR A 208 5.16 -9.25 -0.90
C THR A 208 4.69 -10.67 -0.62
N GLY A 209 3.37 -10.88 -0.46
CA GLY A 209 2.80 -12.21 -0.25
C GLY A 209 3.03 -13.15 -1.43
N ALA A 210 2.90 -12.64 -2.66
CA ALA A 210 3.10 -13.38 -3.90
C ALA A 210 4.56 -13.86 -4.10
N VAL A 211 5.53 -13.06 -3.64
CA VAL A 211 6.97 -13.35 -3.82
C VAL A 211 7.66 -13.88 -2.56
N THR A 212 6.90 -14.21 -1.51
CA THR A 212 7.45 -14.81 -0.29
C THR A 212 7.52 -16.33 -0.46
N PRO A 213 8.71 -16.98 -0.27
CA PRO A 213 8.92 -18.39 -0.58
C PRO A 213 8.52 -19.37 0.54
N TYR A 214 7.68 -18.96 1.47
CA TYR A 214 7.15 -19.78 2.56
C TYR A 214 5.70 -19.39 2.90
N PRO A 215 4.96 -20.28 3.60
CA PRO A 215 3.57 -20.01 3.97
C PRO A 215 3.41 -18.69 4.75
N LEU A 216 2.57 -17.79 4.23
CA LEU A 216 2.31 -16.46 4.78
C LEU A 216 0.85 -16.11 4.57
N ALA A 217 0.18 -15.59 5.59
CA ALA A 217 -1.12 -14.97 5.43
C ALA A 217 -0.98 -13.60 4.76
N CYS A 218 -1.89 -13.26 3.84
CA CYS A 218 -1.84 -11.99 3.14
C CYS A 218 -3.19 -11.27 3.17
N ALA A 219 -3.21 -10.02 3.63
CA ALA A 219 -4.41 -9.19 3.61
C ALA A 219 -4.19 -7.94 2.73
N ALA A 220 -4.68 -8.01 1.49
CA ALA A 220 -4.67 -6.94 0.51
C ALA A 220 -5.93 -6.08 0.65
N LEU A 221 -5.84 -4.98 1.43
CA LEU A 221 -7.00 -4.18 1.83
C LEU A 221 -7.14 -2.93 0.96
N ALA A 222 -8.36 -2.68 0.43
CA ALA A 222 -8.72 -1.56 -0.44
C ALA A 222 -7.74 -1.39 -1.60
N THR A 223 -7.44 -2.47 -2.28
CA THR A 223 -6.54 -2.51 -3.44
C THR A 223 -7.11 -3.37 -4.57
N GLY A 224 -6.43 -3.37 -5.70
CA GLY A 224 -6.77 -4.15 -6.88
C GLY A 224 -5.52 -4.70 -7.56
N ALA A 225 -5.70 -5.42 -8.66
CA ALA A 225 -4.64 -6.11 -9.38
C ALA A 225 -3.60 -5.14 -9.96
N SER A 226 -4.04 -3.99 -10.53
CA SER A 226 -3.14 -3.00 -11.10
C SER A 226 -3.30 -1.63 -10.46
N ALA A 227 -2.16 -0.96 -10.26
CA ALA A 227 -2.14 0.45 -9.88
C ALA A 227 -2.44 1.38 -11.08
N SER A 228 -2.33 0.91 -12.33
CA SER A 228 -2.51 1.72 -13.52
C SER A 228 -3.85 2.43 -13.56
N SER A 229 -4.93 1.71 -13.21
CA SER A 229 -6.28 2.27 -13.17
C SER A 229 -6.46 3.34 -12.10
N ILE A 230 -5.76 3.26 -10.99
CA ILE A 230 -5.78 4.25 -9.90
C ILE A 230 -5.25 5.58 -10.44
N TYR A 231 -4.08 5.55 -11.10
CA TYR A 231 -3.40 6.73 -11.61
C TYR A 231 -4.02 7.30 -12.90
N THR A 232 -4.76 6.51 -13.68
CA THR A 232 -5.24 6.93 -15.00
C THR A 232 -6.76 7.05 -15.11
N ARG A 233 -7.53 6.40 -14.25
CA ARG A 233 -9.00 6.35 -14.31
C ARG A 233 -9.70 6.66 -12.98
N GLY A 234 -9.09 6.32 -11.84
CA GLY A 234 -9.61 6.63 -10.51
C GLY A 234 -9.42 8.11 -10.14
N LEU A 235 -9.89 8.49 -8.95
CA LEU A 235 -9.78 9.87 -8.45
C LEU A 235 -8.34 10.37 -8.31
N MET A 236 -7.36 9.47 -8.14
CA MET A 236 -5.94 9.82 -8.13
C MET A 236 -5.49 10.47 -9.45
N SER A 237 -6.11 10.11 -10.59
CA SER A 237 -5.79 10.69 -11.89
C SER A 237 -5.95 12.22 -11.94
N TRP A 238 -6.75 12.79 -11.03
CA TRP A 238 -6.92 14.26 -10.92
C TRP A 238 -5.71 14.95 -10.32
N CYS A 239 -4.87 14.21 -9.60
CA CYS A 239 -3.67 14.71 -8.94
C CYS A 239 -2.42 14.58 -9.83
N ILE A 240 -2.51 13.91 -10.98
CA ILE A 240 -1.36 13.65 -11.86
C ILE A 240 -1.11 14.84 -12.79
N ASP A 241 0.13 15.28 -12.85
CA ASP A 241 0.58 16.29 -13.81
C ASP A 241 0.96 15.65 -15.15
N TYR A 242 -0.05 15.28 -15.94
CA TYR A 242 0.19 14.70 -17.25
C TYR A 242 0.87 15.66 -18.24
N ASP A 243 0.73 16.98 -18.04
CA ASP A 243 1.39 17.97 -18.90
C ASP A 243 2.88 18.03 -18.56
N GLY A 244 3.24 17.95 -17.27
CA GLY A 244 4.63 17.77 -16.83
C GLY A 244 5.26 16.48 -17.35
N LEU A 245 4.52 15.36 -17.30
CA LEU A 245 4.96 14.07 -17.84
C LEU A 245 5.10 14.06 -19.36
N ALA A 246 4.27 14.80 -20.08
CA ALA A 246 4.35 14.93 -21.54
C ALA A 246 5.57 15.74 -22.00
N GLY A 247 6.05 16.68 -21.17
CA GLY A 247 7.10 17.62 -21.54
C GLY A 247 6.65 18.61 -22.63
N LYS A 248 7.58 19.45 -23.11
CA LYS A 248 7.27 20.57 -24.00
C LYS A 248 6.71 20.16 -25.38
N ALA A 249 7.08 18.99 -25.88
CA ALA A 249 6.71 18.54 -27.23
C ALA A 249 5.73 17.37 -27.24
N GLY A 250 5.32 16.88 -26.07
CA GLY A 250 4.49 15.68 -25.95
C GLY A 250 3.01 15.97 -25.81
N HIS A 251 2.20 14.94 -26.03
CA HIS A 251 0.75 14.99 -25.86
C HIS A 251 0.36 14.38 -24.50
N ARG A 252 -0.52 15.05 -23.76
CA ARG A 252 -1.09 14.59 -22.49
C ARG A 252 -1.62 13.15 -22.56
N SER A 253 -2.31 12.79 -23.64
CA SER A 253 -2.83 11.43 -23.83
C SER A 253 -1.73 10.37 -23.97
N ALA A 254 -0.64 10.69 -24.64
CA ALA A 254 0.51 9.79 -24.76
C ALA A 254 1.20 9.58 -23.41
N ALA A 255 1.37 10.65 -22.61
CA ALA A 255 1.89 10.55 -21.25
C ALA A 255 0.98 9.68 -20.35
N GLN A 256 -0.34 9.85 -20.45
CA GLN A 256 -1.31 9.03 -19.71
C GLN A 256 -1.22 7.55 -20.12
N GLN A 257 -1.11 7.26 -21.41
CA GLN A 257 -0.95 5.88 -21.89
C GLN A 257 0.38 5.27 -21.47
N ARG A 258 1.48 6.06 -21.50
CA ARG A 258 2.79 5.61 -21.01
C ARG A 258 2.74 5.28 -19.53
N LEU A 259 2.13 6.13 -18.72
CA LEU A 259 1.96 5.92 -17.29
C LEU A 259 1.11 4.65 -17.01
N HIS A 260 0.05 4.44 -17.79
CA HIS A 260 -0.77 3.24 -17.73
C HIS A 260 0.06 1.98 -17.96
N ARG A 261 0.78 1.91 -19.08
CA ARG A 261 1.65 0.76 -19.39
C ARG A 261 2.72 0.52 -18.34
N PHE A 262 3.30 1.59 -17.80
CA PHE A 262 4.30 1.48 -16.74
C PHE A 262 3.75 0.78 -15.50
N PHE A 263 2.60 1.21 -15.01
CA PHE A 263 2.00 0.58 -13.83
C PHE A 263 1.37 -0.79 -14.11
N ASP A 264 0.94 -1.07 -15.34
CA ASP A 264 0.48 -2.42 -15.73
C ASP A 264 1.62 -3.44 -15.73
N ALA A 265 2.84 -3.00 -15.96
CA ALA A 265 3.99 -3.87 -15.87
C ALA A 265 4.24 -4.38 -14.43
N ALA A 266 3.83 -3.61 -13.41
CA ALA A 266 3.86 -4.00 -11.99
C ALA A 266 2.51 -4.58 -11.50
N ASP A 267 1.66 -5.06 -12.41
CA ASP A 267 0.39 -5.71 -12.09
C ASP A 267 0.62 -6.96 -11.24
N ILE A 268 -0.16 -7.11 -10.16
CA ILE A 268 -0.03 -8.26 -9.25
C ILE A 268 -0.28 -9.58 -9.99
N THR A 269 -1.07 -9.57 -11.08
CA THR A 269 -1.31 -10.77 -11.87
C THR A 269 -0.11 -11.24 -12.71
N ASN A 270 0.96 -10.45 -12.76
CA ASN A 270 2.25 -10.86 -13.33
C ASN A 270 3.09 -11.68 -12.34
N TYR A 271 2.68 -11.75 -11.08
CA TYR A 271 3.30 -12.58 -10.04
C TYR A 271 2.44 -13.83 -9.78
N PRO A 272 3.02 -14.92 -9.26
CA PRO A 272 2.23 -16.08 -8.85
C PRO A 272 1.25 -15.68 -7.72
N PRO A 273 0.16 -16.42 -7.52
CA PRO A 273 -0.63 -16.29 -6.29
C PRO A 273 0.24 -16.57 -5.06
N PRO A 274 -0.11 -16.02 -3.88
CA PRO A 274 0.54 -16.41 -2.63
C PRO A 274 0.47 -17.92 -2.41
N LEU A 275 1.52 -18.51 -1.82
CA LEU A 275 1.56 -19.96 -1.54
C LEU A 275 0.34 -20.43 -0.72
N ARG A 276 -0.19 -19.58 0.14
CA ARG A 276 -1.41 -19.80 0.92
C ARG A 276 -2.50 -18.84 0.45
N ALA A 277 -2.93 -19.00 -0.81
CA ALA A 277 -4.05 -18.23 -1.34
C ALA A 277 -5.33 -18.41 -0.49
N ASP A 278 -5.56 -19.56 0.11
CA ASP A 278 -6.64 -19.84 1.04
C ASP A 278 -6.54 -19.03 2.34
N ALA A 279 -5.32 -18.72 2.80
CA ALA A 279 -5.04 -17.81 3.91
C ALA A 279 -4.82 -16.36 3.43
N SER A 280 -5.43 -15.98 2.30
CA SER A 280 -5.33 -14.63 1.77
C SER A 280 -6.70 -13.97 1.66
N MET A 281 -6.72 -12.65 1.91
CA MET A 281 -7.91 -11.80 1.87
C MET A 281 -7.72 -10.68 0.85
N VAL A 282 -8.70 -10.50 -0.01
CA VAL A 282 -8.85 -9.31 -0.86
C VAL A 282 -10.04 -8.53 -0.37
N LEU A 283 -9.84 -7.28 0.01
CA LEU A 283 -10.93 -6.42 0.48
C LEU A 283 -11.08 -5.21 -0.43
N GLY A 284 -12.30 -4.95 -0.87
CA GLY A 284 -12.69 -3.75 -1.63
C GLY A 284 -13.74 -2.92 -0.89
N CYS A 285 -13.85 -1.64 -1.28
CA CYS A 285 -14.91 -0.75 -0.82
C CYS A 285 -15.90 -0.48 -1.95
N THR A 286 -17.21 -0.65 -1.70
CA THR A 286 -18.25 -0.56 -2.75
C THR A 286 -18.43 0.86 -3.30
N ARG A 287 -17.97 1.87 -2.56
CA ARG A 287 -18.04 3.29 -2.90
C ARG A 287 -16.66 3.92 -3.02
N ASP A 288 -15.63 3.12 -3.33
CA ASP A 288 -14.26 3.56 -3.55
C ASP A 288 -14.16 4.37 -4.85
N GLY A 289 -13.62 5.59 -4.76
CA GLY A 289 -13.37 6.45 -5.91
C GLY A 289 -11.97 6.30 -6.49
N TYR A 290 -11.06 5.63 -5.80
CA TYR A 290 -9.65 5.44 -6.17
C TYR A 290 -9.41 4.09 -6.81
N VAL A 291 -9.83 3.01 -6.16
CA VAL A 291 -9.67 1.64 -6.64
C VAL A 291 -10.94 1.18 -7.34
N LEU A 292 -10.80 0.77 -8.60
CA LEU A 292 -11.93 0.27 -9.36
C LEU A 292 -12.35 -1.11 -8.86
N ARG A 293 -13.65 -1.32 -8.70
CA ARG A 293 -14.22 -2.60 -8.27
C ARG A 293 -13.73 -3.77 -9.13
N SER A 294 -13.65 -3.58 -10.45
CA SER A 294 -13.15 -4.59 -11.40
C SER A 294 -11.71 -5.03 -11.11
N GLU A 295 -10.87 -4.13 -10.60
CA GLU A 295 -9.48 -4.45 -10.27
C GLU A 295 -9.40 -5.29 -8.99
N THR A 296 -10.22 -5.00 -7.98
CA THR A 296 -10.33 -5.82 -6.77
C THR A 296 -10.84 -7.22 -7.10
N GLU A 297 -11.86 -7.31 -7.95
CA GLU A 297 -12.40 -8.59 -8.42
C GLU A 297 -11.39 -9.37 -9.28
N ARG A 298 -10.56 -8.67 -10.07
CA ARG A 298 -9.51 -9.26 -10.89
C ARG A 298 -8.42 -9.87 -10.01
N LEU A 299 -7.99 -9.17 -8.96
CA LEU A 299 -7.03 -9.69 -7.98
C LEU A 299 -7.55 -10.95 -7.30
N HIS A 300 -8.81 -10.92 -6.82
CA HIS A 300 -9.42 -12.09 -6.19
C HIS A 300 -9.50 -13.29 -7.15
N ARG A 301 -9.89 -13.09 -8.41
CA ARG A 301 -9.92 -14.17 -9.40
C ARG A 301 -8.54 -14.75 -9.65
N HIS A 302 -7.50 -13.91 -9.67
CA HIS A 302 -6.11 -14.36 -9.82
C HIS A 302 -5.66 -15.17 -8.61
N TRP A 303 -6.08 -14.81 -7.42
CA TRP A 303 -5.81 -15.56 -6.19
C TRP A 303 -6.92 -16.57 -5.90
N ALA A 304 -7.04 -17.59 -6.76
CA ALA A 304 -8.03 -18.62 -6.58
C ALA A 304 -7.91 -19.27 -5.20
N GLY A 305 -9.04 -19.35 -4.46
CA GLY A 305 -9.07 -19.81 -3.07
C GLY A 305 -9.00 -18.68 -2.02
N SER A 306 -8.62 -17.46 -2.39
CA SER A 306 -8.66 -16.32 -1.47
C SER A 306 -10.09 -15.96 -1.05
N THR A 307 -10.22 -15.20 0.04
CA THR A 307 -11.51 -14.63 0.45
C THR A 307 -11.68 -13.22 -0.11
N LEU A 308 -12.82 -12.93 -0.74
CA LEU A 308 -13.20 -11.58 -1.14
C LEU A 308 -14.20 -11.00 -0.14
N ARG A 309 -13.91 -9.81 0.37
CA ARG A 309 -14.80 -9.06 1.26
C ARG A 309 -15.07 -7.66 0.73
N TRP A 310 -16.31 -7.19 0.86
CA TRP A 310 -16.73 -5.85 0.48
C TRP A 310 -17.20 -5.05 1.69
N LEU A 311 -16.70 -3.80 1.81
CA LEU A 311 -17.20 -2.83 2.77
C LEU A 311 -18.11 -1.82 2.07
N ASN A 312 -19.24 -1.49 2.67
CA ASN A 312 -20.09 -0.41 2.20
C ASN A 312 -19.53 0.96 2.65
N ALA A 313 -18.39 1.31 2.11
CA ALA A 313 -17.62 2.51 2.45
C ALA A 313 -16.90 3.05 1.21
N GLY A 314 -16.37 4.27 1.30
CA GLY A 314 -15.37 4.81 0.37
C GLY A 314 -13.96 4.48 0.82
N HIS A 315 -12.99 4.85 0.01
CA HIS A 315 -11.58 4.60 0.26
C HIS A 315 -11.10 5.14 1.62
N PHE A 316 -11.38 6.39 1.91
CA PHE A 316 -10.96 7.01 3.17
C PHE A 316 -11.95 6.80 4.31
N SER A 317 -13.24 6.70 4.04
CA SER A 317 -14.22 6.51 5.10
C SER A 317 -14.09 5.16 5.79
N ALA A 318 -13.64 4.11 5.08
CA ALA A 318 -13.40 2.79 5.65
C ALA A 318 -12.38 2.81 6.80
N LEU A 319 -11.32 3.62 6.70
CA LEU A 319 -10.30 3.77 7.75
C LEU A 319 -10.87 4.31 9.08
N VAL A 320 -11.98 5.03 9.00
CA VAL A 320 -12.64 5.62 10.18
C VAL A 320 -13.78 4.74 10.68
N THR A 321 -14.64 4.28 9.76
CA THR A 321 -15.92 3.63 10.10
C THR A 321 -15.83 2.11 10.19
N SER A 322 -14.77 1.48 9.65
CA SER A 322 -14.72 0.02 9.47
C SER A 322 -13.49 -0.63 10.09
N ARG A 323 -12.88 -0.01 11.10
CA ARG A 323 -11.62 -0.49 11.72
C ARG A 323 -11.71 -1.95 12.18
N ARG A 324 -12.81 -2.31 12.86
CA ARG A 324 -13.03 -3.69 13.32
C ARG A 324 -13.00 -4.67 12.13
N ALA A 325 -13.72 -4.36 11.07
CA ALA A 325 -13.76 -5.21 9.87
C ALA A 325 -12.39 -5.33 9.18
N LEU A 326 -11.58 -4.25 9.20
CA LEU A 326 -10.21 -4.29 8.70
C LEU A 326 -9.32 -5.20 9.55
N CYS A 327 -9.43 -5.13 10.88
CA CYS A 327 -8.75 -6.05 11.80
C CYS A 327 -9.23 -7.50 11.60
N ASP A 328 -10.54 -7.72 11.45
CA ASP A 328 -11.11 -9.05 11.22
C ASP A 328 -10.53 -9.69 9.95
N CYS A 329 -10.29 -8.90 8.88
CA CYS A 329 -9.66 -9.42 7.66
C CYS A 329 -8.27 -10.01 7.93
N ILE A 330 -7.43 -9.32 8.70
CA ILE A 330 -6.07 -9.81 9.03
C ILE A 330 -6.15 -11.01 9.97
N HIS A 331 -6.96 -10.91 11.02
CA HIS A 331 -7.13 -12.00 11.98
C HIS A 331 -7.64 -13.28 11.31
N ASP A 332 -8.66 -13.18 10.45
CA ASP A 332 -9.27 -14.33 9.77
C ASP A 332 -8.27 -15.01 8.81
N THR A 333 -7.34 -14.26 8.18
CA THR A 333 -6.28 -14.86 7.35
C THR A 333 -5.28 -15.65 8.19
N LEU A 334 -4.89 -15.14 9.35
CA LEU A 334 -3.98 -15.83 10.29
C LEU A 334 -4.62 -17.11 10.86
N GLN A 335 -5.95 -17.14 11.05
CA GLN A 335 -6.63 -18.35 11.51
C GLN A 335 -6.60 -19.50 10.50
N LYS A 336 -6.34 -19.21 9.22
CA LYS A 336 -6.26 -20.21 8.15
C LYS A 336 -4.84 -20.74 7.91
N LEU A 337 -3.82 -20.12 8.51
CA LEU A 337 -2.47 -20.69 8.60
C LEU A 337 -2.39 -21.72 9.72
#